data_4b01d6a1bcba714c354ca1437086766d
#
_entry.id   4b01d6a1bcba714c354ca1437086766d
#
_cell.length_a   1.000
_cell.length_b   1.000
_cell.length_c   1.000
_cell.angle_alpha   90.00
_cell.angle_beta   90.00
_cell.angle_gamma   90.00
#
_symmetry.space_group_name_H-M   'P 1'
#
loop_
_entity.id
_entity.type
_entity.pdbx_description
1 polymer ?
#
loop_
_entity_poly.entity_id
_entity_poly.type
_entity_poly.pdbx_seq_one_letter_code
_entity_poly.pdbx_strand_id
1 'polypeptide(L)'
;MTQFDKLAFTRRDALKLGLAGSVASGAMFGVTGSAFADDTLAEIKKRGVLSTATEMQFPPFDISDNGTYKGLDRDLIDAVGKQMGLKVSYLDLPWTSVLPGLDAKKFDLCIAPVTITKERMKHYAFTVPIADATAALMKRADDKSFMKPEDIAGRTVGGQKGTSQVAQLKEFAAKLPKPVEVKEYVDNNQSYADLSAGRIDASVNSLPNLAYVVQQRSDTFAMVAPPFGQPTYFSWVGRLDDTTLIDAINAAILAVEADGTMAKIQKTWFGQTMDLPKTVPEPSI
;
A
#
# COMPACT_ATOMS: atom_id res chain seq x y z
N MET A 1 70.01 5.48 11.48
CA MET A 1 70.35 6.89 11.26
C MET A 1 70.15 7.15 9.77
N THR A 2 69.07 7.74 9.36
CA THR A 2 68.95 8.55 8.15
C THR A 2 67.61 9.29 8.22
N GLN A 3 67.70 10.58 8.22
CA GLN A 3 66.66 11.60 8.30
C GLN A 3 65.81 11.60 7.04
N PHE A 4 64.49 11.73 7.17
CA PHE A 4 63.60 12.17 6.10
C PHE A 4 63.02 13.52 6.45
N ASP A 5 63.44 14.53 5.71
CA ASP A 5 62.95 15.89 5.77
C ASP A 5 61.52 16.00 5.27
N LYS A 6 60.74 16.76 6.03
CA LYS A 6 59.36 17.16 5.68
C LYS A 6 59.40 18.37 4.74
N LEU A 7 58.96 18.23 3.50
CA LEU A 7 58.63 19.36 2.64
C LEU A 7 57.16 19.72 2.86
N ALA A 8 56.89 20.82 3.53
CA ALA A 8 55.58 21.42 3.70
C ALA A 8 55.31 22.36 2.50
N PHE A 9 54.34 22.00 1.67
CA PHE A 9 53.78 22.90 0.64
C PHE A 9 52.79 23.86 1.29
N THR A 10 53.06 25.18 1.20
CA THR A 10 52.13 26.20 1.68
C THR A 10 51.23 26.70 0.57
N ARG A 11 50.01 27.08 0.97
CA ARG A 11 48.90 27.57 0.07
C ARG A 11 49.21 28.87 -0.68
N ARG A 12 50.43 29.41 -0.63
CA ARG A 12 50.86 30.67 -1.26
C ARG A 12 51.59 30.51 -2.60
N ASP A 13 51.98 29.31 -3.00
CA ASP A 13 52.77 29.06 -4.22
C ASP A 13 51.95 28.78 -5.48
N ALA A 14 50.59 28.77 -5.38
CA ALA A 14 49.68 28.52 -6.48
C ALA A 14 49.22 29.76 -7.26
N LEU A 15 49.77 30.95 -6.97
CA LEU A 15 49.24 32.23 -7.51
C LEU A 15 50.20 33.00 -8.44
N LYS A 16 51.20 32.36 -9.02
CA LYS A 16 52.07 33.03 -9.98
C LYS A 16 52.46 32.11 -11.12
N LEU A 17 51.58 31.93 -12.11
CA LEU A 17 51.88 31.62 -13.51
C LEU A 17 50.53 31.59 -14.27
N GLY A 18 50.29 32.59 -15.03
CA GLY A 18 50.36 32.67 -16.44
C GLY A 18 49.15 33.38 -17.00
N LEU A 19 49.20 34.71 -17.16
CA LEU A 19 48.43 35.41 -18.19
C LEU A 19 49.23 35.32 -19.51
N ALA A 20 48.70 34.64 -20.51
CA ALA A 20 48.88 34.98 -21.92
C ALA A 20 48.03 34.05 -22.82
N GLY A 21 47.05 34.61 -23.51
CA GLY A 21 46.80 34.41 -24.94
C GLY A 21 45.93 33.20 -25.33
N SER A 22 44.68 33.44 -25.70
CA SER A 22 44.21 33.32 -27.09
C SER A 22 42.69 33.12 -27.10
N VAL A 23 42.00 34.07 -27.72
CA VAL A 23 40.61 34.00 -28.10
C VAL A 23 40.44 32.90 -29.15
N ALA A 24 39.72 31.84 -28.80
CA ALA A 24 39.13 30.92 -29.75
C ALA A 24 37.66 30.74 -29.38
N SER A 25 36.78 31.39 -30.14
CA SER A 25 35.34 31.20 -30.11
C SER A 25 34.98 29.76 -30.47
N GLY A 26 34.82 28.92 -29.49
CA GLY A 26 34.22 27.61 -29.62
C GLY A 26 32.82 27.64 -29.01
N ALA A 27 31.81 27.56 -29.85
CA ALA A 27 30.42 27.35 -29.40
C ALA A 27 30.37 26.04 -28.63
N MET A 28 30.43 26.09 -27.30
CA MET A 28 30.01 24.98 -26.45
C MET A 28 28.49 24.87 -26.55
N PHE A 29 28.04 23.98 -27.41
CA PHE A 29 26.71 23.38 -27.22
C PHE A 29 26.69 22.81 -25.81
N GLY A 30 26.03 23.52 -24.89
CA GLY A 30 25.65 23.01 -23.63
C GLY A 30 24.71 21.82 -23.87
N VAL A 31 25.25 20.62 -23.81
CA VAL A 31 24.46 19.45 -23.54
C VAL A 31 23.96 19.63 -22.11
N THR A 32 22.78 20.28 -21.97
CA THR A 32 21.99 20.16 -20.77
C THR A 32 21.65 18.69 -20.70
N GLY A 33 22.44 17.93 -19.96
CA GLY A 33 22.07 16.61 -19.54
C GLY A 33 20.76 16.74 -18.79
N SER A 34 19.65 16.45 -19.47
CA SER A 34 18.45 16.07 -18.80
C SER A 34 18.86 14.97 -17.84
N ALA A 35 18.84 15.23 -16.55
CA ALA A 35 18.85 14.15 -15.58
C ALA A 35 17.64 13.31 -15.95
N PHE A 36 17.89 12.22 -16.68
CA PHE A 36 16.89 11.19 -16.86
C PHE A 36 16.57 10.74 -15.44
N ALA A 37 15.40 11.11 -14.92
CA ALA A 37 14.82 10.38 -13.81
C ALA A 37 14.91 8.91 -14.20
N ASP A 38 15.55 8.10 -13.37
CA ASP A 38 15.69 6.66 -13.62
C ASP A 38 14.29 6.14 -13.94
N ASP A 39 14.04 5.72 -15.19
CA ASP A 39 12.76 5.17 -15.60
C ASP A 39 12.65 3.77 -14.97
N THR A 40 12.01 3.72 -13.80
CA THR A 40 11.81 2.50 -13.02
C THR A 40 11.22 1.37 -13.89
N LEU A 41 10.32 1.69 -14.82
CA LEU A 41 9.76 0.70 -15.74
C LEU A 41 10.82 0.13 -16.69
N ALA A 42 11.72 0.97 -17.22
CA ALA A 42 12.80 0.52 -18.10
C ALA A 42 13.76 -0.43 -17.36
N GLU A 43 14.11 -0.12 -16.11
CA GLU A 43 14.94 -0.98 -15.27
C GLU A 43 14.25 -2.33 -14.96
N ILE A 44 12.94 -2.31 -14.65
CA ILE A 44 12.14 -3.51 -14.43
C ILE A 44 12.13 -4.38 -15.70
N LYS A 45 11.88 -3.79 -16.88
CA LYS A 45 11.87 -4.51 -18.15
C LYS A 45 13.23 -5.13 -18.47
N LYS A 46 14.32 -4.41 -18.20
CA LYS A 46 15.70 -4.90 -18.42
C LYS A 46 16.02 -6.11 -17.55
N ARG A 47 15.63 -6.14 -16.28
CA ARG A 47 15.85 -7.29 -15.38
C ARG A 47 14.78 -8.38 -15.52
N GLY A 48 13.65 -8.12 -16.17
CA GLY A 48 12.56 -9.07 -16.42
C GLY A 48 11.76 -9.46 -15.18
N VAL A 49 11.88 -8.73 -14.06
CA VAL A 49 11.24 -9.02 -12.78
C VAL A 49 10.66 -7.75 -12.18
N LEU A 50 9.37 -7.77 -11.84
CA LEU A 50 8.69 -6.78 -11.01
C LEU A 50 8.80 -7.22 -9.55
N SER A 51 9.51 -6.46 -8.74
CA SER A 51 9.64 -6.73 -7.30
C SER A 51 8.51 -6.06 -6.54
N THR A 52 7.76 -6.85 -5.77
CA THR A 52 6.58 -6.37 -5.03
C THR A 52 6.68 -6.68 -3.55
N ALA A 53 5.93 -5.93 -2.73
CA ALA A 53 5.77 -6.24 -1.31
C ALA A 53 4.32 -6.08 -0.88
N THR A 54 3.94 -6.91 0.09
CA THR A 54 2.66 -6.87 0.78
C THR A 54 2.78 -7.34 2.22
N GLU A 55 1.70 -7.29 2.98
CA GLU A 55 1.52 -7.96 4.27
C GLU A 55 0.71 -9.24 4.06
N MET A 56 1.35 -10.41 4.12
CA MET A 56 0.68 -11.69 3.82
C MET A 56 -0.25 -12.19 4.95
N GLN A 57 -0.90 -11.28 5.66
CA GLN A 57 -1.85 -11.56 6.74
C GLN A 57 -3.12 -10.70 6.64
N PHE A 58 -3.56 -10.41 5.42
CA PHE A 58 -4.70 -9.54 5.14
C PHE A 58 -5.75 -10.24 4.22
N PRO A 59 -6.38 -11.34 4.68
CA PRO A 59 -7.36 -12.07 3.89
C PRO A 59 -8.58 -11.22 3.52
N PRO A 60 -9.19 -11.41 2.35
CA PRO A 60 -8.85 -12.39 1.31
C PRO A 60 -7.82 -11.89 0.29
N PHE A 61 -7.22 -10.70 0.51
CA PHE A 61 -6.28 -10.08 -0.41
C PHE A 61 -4.93 -10.80 -0.39
N ASP A 62 -4.36 -10.98 0.80
CA ASP A 62 -3.03 -11.52 1.03
C ASP A 62 -3.05 -12.54 2.14
N ILE A 63 -2.65 -13.76 1.83
CA ILE A 63 -2.70 -14.89 2.75
C ILE A 63 -1.40 -15.69 2.65
N SER A 64 -0.70 -15.88 3.78
CA SER A 64 0.35 -16.89 3.91
C SER A 64 -0.24 -18.17 4.47
N ASP A 65 -0.21 -19.25 3.68
CA ASP A 65 -0.68 -20.57 4.08
C ASP A 65 0.47 -21.56 3.98
N ASN A 66 1.03 -21.96 5.12
CA ASN A 66 2.17 -22.88 5.20
C ASN A 66 3.35 -22.46 4.30
N GLY A 67 3.64 -21.16 4.25
CA GLY A 67 4.70 -20.58 3.41
C GLY A 67 4.32 -20.39 1.94
N THR A 68 3.07 -20.70 1.56
CA THR A 68 2.54 -20.41 0.23
C THR A 68 1.76 -19.11 0.25
N TYR A 69 2.15 -18.16 -0.57
CA TYR A 69 1.42 -16.92 -0.76
C TYR A 69 0.24 -17.13 -1.72
N LYS A 70 -0.97 -16.75 -1.29
CA LYS A 70 -2.21 -16.79 -2.07
C LYS A 70 -3.09 -15.59 -1.71
N GLY A 71 -4.10 -15.30 -2.50
CA GLY A 71 -5.02 -14.21 -2.27
C GLY A 71 -5.37 -13.46 -3.55
N LEU A 72 -6.29 -12.52 -3.45
CA LEU A 72 -6.70 -11.70 -4.59
C LEU A 72 -5.51 -10.97 -5.21
N ASP A 73 -4.67 -10.34 -4.38
CA ASP A 73 -3.53 -9.56 -4.87
C ASP A 73 -2.49 -10.45 -5.55
N ARG A 74 -2.28 -11.66 -5.03
CA ARG A 74 -1.42 -12.65 -5.67
C ARG A 74 -1.93 -13.02 -7.05
N ASP A 75 -3.20 -13.39 -7.17
CA ASP A 75 -3.77 -13.84 -8.45
C ASP A 75 -3.81 -12.69 -9.46
N LEU A 76 -4.13 -11.48 -8.99
CA LEU A 76 -4.21 -10.30 -9.84
C LEU A 76 -2.82 -9.83 -10.32
N ILE A 77 -1.82 -9.75 -9.43
CA ILE A 77 -0.49 -9.32 -9.85
C ILE A 77 0.21 -10.33 -10.76
N ASP A 78 -0.06 -11.63 -10.59
CA ASP A 78 0.43 -12.66 -11.51
C ASP A 78 -0.19 -12.48 -12.91
N ALA A 79 -1.49 -12.16 -12.99
CA ALA A 79 -2.15 -11.85 -14.26
C ALA A 79 -1.58 -10.57 -14.90
N VAL A 80 -1.36 -9.52 -14.10
CA VAL A 80 -0.73 -8.26 -14.54
C VAL A 80 0.70 -8.50 -15.02
N GLY A 81 1.51 -9.24 -14.27
CA GLY A 81 2.87 -9.61 -14.67
C GLY A 81 2.91 -10.36 -16.01
N LYS A 82 1.95 -11.28 -16.21
CA LYS A 82 1.79 -12.00 -17.49
C LYS A 82 1.46 -11.05 -18.64
N GLN A 83 0.56 -10.08 -18.45
CA GLN A 83 0.22 -9.06 -19.46
C GLN A 83 1.44 -8.19 -19.80
N MET A 84 2.28 -7.90 -18.82
CA MET A 84 3.49 -7.08 -19.00
C MET A 84 4.70 -7.88 -19.50
N GLY A 85 4.64 -9.21 -19.58
CA GLY A 85 5.76 -10.09 -19.92
C GLY A 85 6.84 -10.13 -18.83
N LEU A 86 6.48 -9.92 -17.56
CA LEU A 86 7.38 -9.86 -16.41
C LEU A 86 7.12 -11.02 -15.45
N LYS A 87 8.19 -11.50 -14.81
CA LYS A 87 8.06 -12.31 -13.59
C LYS A 87 7.75 -11.39 -12.41
N VAL A 88 7.04 -11.90 -11.40
CA VAL A 88 6.76 -11.17 -10.16
C VAL A 88 7.52 -11.83 -9.02
N SER A 89 8.13 -11.04 -8.14
CA SER A 89 8.70 -11.49 -6.89
C SER A 89 7.99 -10.82 -5.72
N TYR A 90 7.89 -11.51 -4.59
CA TYR A 90 7.08 -11.13 -3.45
C TYR A 90 7.93 -10.99 -2.19
N LEU A 91 7.71 -9.93 -1.45
CA LEU A 91 8.30 -9.68 -0.14
C LEU A 91 7.17 -9.53 0.88
N ASP A 92 7.21 -10.35 1.94
CA ASP A 92 6.29 -10.24 3.08
C ASP A 92 6.86 -9.26 4.11
N LEU A 93 6.10 -8.22 4.44
CA LEU A 93 6.49 -7.20 5.40
C LEU A 93 5.30 -6.85 6.31
N PRO A 94 5.52 -6.56 7.60
CA PRO A 94 4.48 -5.96 8.42
C PRO A 94 3.95 -4.68 7.77
N TRP A 95 2.63 -4.44 7.85
CA TRP A 95 1.98 -3.26 7.25
C TRP A 95 2.74 -1.95 7.48
N THR A 96 3.18 -1.70 8.72
CA THR A 96 3.90 -0.48 9.09
C THR A 96 5.27 -0.32 8.41
N SER A 97 5.76 -1.36 7.73
CA SER A 97 7.05 -1.37 7.03
C SER A 97 6.90 -1.36 5.50
N VAL A 98 5.68 -1.61 4.97
CA VAL A 98 5.48 -1.71 3.52
C VAL A 98 5.71 -0.35 2.85
N LEU A 99 4.98 0.71 3.22
CA LEU A 99 5.13 2.02 2.60
C LEU A 99 6.54 2.62 2.81
N PRO A 100 7.13 2.60 4.02
CA PRO A 100 8.53 3.01 4.21
C PRO A 100 9.54 2.18 3.38
N GLY A 101 9.24 0.91 3.12
CA GLY A 101 10.06 0.05 2.26
C GLY A 101 10.01 0.48 0.80
N LEU A 102 8.85 0.91 0.30
CA LEU A 102 8.67 1.48 -1.04
C LEU A 102 9.48 2.78 -1.19
N ASP A 103 9.37 3.69 -0.21
CA ASP A 103 10.12 4.95 -0.18
C ASP A 103 11.63 4.70 -0.20
N ALA A 104 12.08 3.67 0.52
CA ALA A 104 13.48 3.24 0.55
C ALA A 104 13.92 2.42 -0.69
N LYS A 105 13.09 2.30 -1.72
CA LYS A 105 13.36 1.57 -2.97
C LYS A 105 13.76 0.10 -2.76
N LYS A 106 13.22 -0.56 -1.71
CA LYS A 106 13.49 -1.98 -1.45
C LYS A 106 12.78 -2.91 -2.42
N PHE A 107 11.74 -2.42 -3.06
CA PHE A 107 10.95 -3.07 -4.10
C PHE A 107 10.32 -2.00 -5.00
N ASP A 108 9.68 -2.42 -6.10
CA ASP A 108 9.16 -1.50 -7.12
C ASP A 108 7.73 -1.05 -6.87
N LEU A 109 6.87 -1.97 -6.43
CA LEU A 109 5.44 -1.76 -6.28
C LEU A 109 4.94 -2.33 -4.96
N CYS A 110 4.20 -1.54 -4.20
CA CYS A 110 3.42 -2.03 -3.07
C CYS A 110 2.11 -2.63 -3.60
N ILE A 111 1.92 -3.93 -3.43
CA ILE A 111 0.69 -4.64 -3.79
C ILE A 111 -0.20 -4.93 -2.57
N ALA A 112 0.21 -4.51 -1.36
CA ALA A 112 -0.74 -4.47 -0.25
C ALA A 112 -1.91 -3.54 -0.62
N PRO A 113 -3.17 -3.89 -0.25
CA PRO A 113 -4.32 -3.05 -0.57
C PRO A 113 -4.26 -1.72 0.18
N VAL A 114 -3.80 -0.66 -0.49
CA VAL A 114 -3.66 0.69 0.08
C VAL A 114 -4.94 1.48 -0.16
N THR A 115 -5.61 1.94 0.90
CA THR A 115 -6.77 2.81 0.75
C THR A 115 -6.37 4.13 0.11
N ILE A 116 -7.12 4.56 -0.90
CA ILE A 116 -6.96 5.87 -1.54
C ILE A 116 -7.42 6.93 -0.55
N THR A 117 -6.49 7.79 -0.09
CA THR A 117 -6.77 8.93 0.80
C THR A 117 -6.08 10.18 0.29
N LYS A 118 -6.63 11.37 0.62
CA LYS A 118 -6.04 12.67 0.27
C LYS A 118 -4.57 12.79 0.71
N GLU A 119 -4.28 12.29 1.92
CA GLU A 119 -2.92 12.35 2.46
C GLU A 119 -1.96 11.44 1.70
N ARG A 120 -2.36 10.20 1.43
CA ARG A 120 -1.51 9.24 0.71
C ARG A 120 -1.25 9.66 -0.75
N MET A 121 -2.23 10.30 -1.42
CA MET A 121 -2.05 10.79 -2.79
C MET A 121 -1.00 11.91 -2.91
N LYS A 122 -0.61 12.55 -1.81
CA LYS A 122 0.52 13.51 -1.81
C LYS A 122 1.89 12.84 -1.87
N HIS A 123 1.97 11.56 -1.55
CA HIS A 123 3.23 10.84 -1.37
C HIS A 123 3.40 9.65 -2.33
N TYR A 124 2.30 9.12 -2.86
CA TYR A 124 2.29 7.90 -3.68
C TYR A 124 1.45 8.07 -4.94
N ALA A 125 1.89 7.44 -6.02
CA ALA A 125 1.10 7.25 -7.23
C ALA A 125 0.25 5.98 -7.10
N PHE A 126 -1.06 6.11 -7.27
CA PHE A 126 -2.03 5.04 -7.11
C PHE A 126 -2.37 4.38 -8.45
N THR A 127 -2.57 3.06 -8.43
CA THR A 127 -3.20 2.36 -9.55
C THR A 127 -4.73 2.61 -9.55
N VAL A 128 -5.39 2.21 -10.64
CA VAL A 128 -6.85 2.08 -10.63
C VAL A 128 -7.30 1.16 -9.49
N PRO A 129 -8.51 1.35 -8.93
CA PRO A 129 -9.03 0.54 -7.84
C PRO A 129 -9.06 -0.95 -8.14
N ILE A 130 -8.76 -1.75 -7.12
CA ILE A 130 -8.80 -3.22 -7.16
C ILE A 130 -9.92 -3.81 -6.31
N ALA A 131 -10.40 -3.08 -5.30
CA ALA A 131 -11.51 -3.49 -4.44
C ALA A 131 -12.10 -2.30 -3.65
N ASP A 132 -13.28 -2.53 -3.05
CA ASP A 132 -13.86 -1.65 -2.02
C ASP A 132 -12.99 -1.63 -0.74
N ALA A 133 -12.90 -0.47 -0.09
CA ALA A 133 -12.15 -0.27 1.14
C ALA A 133 -12.97 0.41 2.25
N THR A 134 -14.29 0.49 2.09
CA THR A 134 -15.21 1.12 3.05
C THR A 134 -15.00 0.55 4.44
N ALA A 135 -14.83 1.42 5.45
CA ALA A 135 -14.63 1.00 6.83
C ALA A 135 -15.91 0.42 7.43
N ALA A 136 -15.78 -0.73 8.09
CA ALA A 136 -16.87 -1.46 8.72
C ALA A 136 -16.45 -2.00 10.09
N LEU A 137 -17.41 -2.51 10.83
CA LEU A 137 -17.22 -3.11 12.15
C LEU A 137 -17.66 -4.57 12.14
N MET A 138 -16.92 -5.37 12.90
CA MET A 138 -17.22 -6.75 13.21
C MET A 138 -17.34 -6.91 14.74
N LYS A 139 -18.28 -7.73 15.18
CA LYS A 139 -18.54 -8.07 16.57
C LYS A 139 -18.54 -9.58 16.80
N ARG A 140 -18.64 -10.02 18.05
CA ARG A 140 -18.97 -11.43 18.33
C ARG A 140 -20.39 -11.74 17.86
N ALA A 141 -20.61 -12.95 17.35
CA ALA A 141 -21.89 -13.41 16.83
C ALA A 141 -22.99 -13.47 17.92
N ASP A 142 -22.60 -13.78 19.15
CA ASP A 142 -23.50 -13.87 20.31
C ASP A 142 -23.84 -12.52 20.95
N ASP A 143 -23.10 -11.45 20.67
CA ASP A 143 -23.38 -10.12 21.21
C ASP A 143 -24.62 -9.48 20.55
N LYS A 144 -25.75 -9.48 21.27
CA LYS A 144 -26.99 -8.86 20.82
C LYS A 144 -27.17 -7.40 21.28
N SER A 145 -26.23 -6.89 22.08
CA SER A 145 -26.28 -5.52 22.60
C SER A 145 -25.63 -4.50 21.66
N PHE A 146 -25.04 -4.97 20.54
CA PHE A 146 -24.32 -4.17 19.56
C PHE A 146 -24.88 -4.45 18.15
N MET A 147 -25.75 -3.58 17.64
CA MET A 147 -26.48 -3.81 16.38
C MET A 147 -26.12 -2.82 15.27
N LYS A 148 -25.67 -1.62 15.62
CA LYS A 148 -25.31 -0.54 14.67
C LYS A 148 -24.00 0.12 15.08
N PRO A 149 -23.32 0.83 14.18
CA PRO A 149 -22.00 1.42 14.45
C PRO A 149 -21.98 2.34 15.70
N GLU A 150 -23.04 3.10 15.95
CA GLU A 150 -23.11 4.01 17.10
C GLU A 150 -23.09 3.29 18.46
N ASP A 151 -23.40 2.01 18.49
CA ASP A 151 -23.42 1.20 19.72
C ASP A 151 -21.99 0.93 20.27
N ILE A 152 -20.93 1.36 19.56
CA ILE A 152 -19.56 1.37 20.10
C ILE A 152 -19.34 2.43 21.18
N ALA A 153 -20.26 3.36 21.40
CA ALA A 153 -20.16 4.42 22.41
C ALA A 153 -19.91 3.84 23.80
N GLY A 154 -18.75 4.12 24.39
CA GLY A 154 -18.33 3.62 25.70
C GLY A 154 -17.72 2.20 25.68
N ARG A 155 -17.35 1.67 24.49
CA ARG A 155 -16.76 0.35 24.29
C ARG A 155 -15.32 0.42 23.84
N THR A 156 -14.66 -0.75 23.79
CA THR A 156 -13.30 -0.92 23.26
C THR A 156 -13.36 -1.51 21.86
N VAL A 157 -12.78 -0.82 20.88
CA VAL A 157 -12.72 -1.26 19.47
C VAL A 157 -11.28 -1.43 19.03
N GLY A 158 -10.95 -2.60 18.50
CA GLY A 158 -9.61 -2.93 17.99
C GLY A 158 -9.47 -2.69 16.49
N GLY A 159 -8.23 -2.42 16.05
CA GLY A 159 -7.88 -2.35 14.63
C GLY A 159 -6.37 -2.29 14.41
N GLN A 160 -5.95 -2.51 13.18
CA GLN A 160 -4.53 -2.51 12.84
C GLN A 160 -3.98 -1.08 12.77
N LYS A 161 -2.86 -0.86 13.47
CA LYS A 161 -2.17 0.43 13.54
C LYS A 161 -1.79 0.96 12.14
N GLY A 162 -2.00 2.26 11.92
CA GLY A 162 -1.59 2.95 10.69
C GLY A 162 -2.54 2.72 9.51
N THR A 163 -3.69 2.06 9.70
CA THR A 163 -4.71 1.90 8.66
C THR A 163 -5.65 3.09 8.61
N SER A 164 -6.22 3.35 7.42
CA SER A 164 -7.24 4.38 7.23
C SER A 164 -8.54 4.04 7.96
N GLN A 165 -8.83 2.75 8.13
CA GLN A 165 -10.00 2.27 8.87
C GLN A 165 -9.93 2.67 10.36
N VAL A 166 -8.75 2.57 10.98
CA VAL A 166 -8.53 3.07 12.36
C VAL A 166 -8.62 4.59 12.43
N ALA A 167 -8.10 5.32 11.42
CA ALA A 167 -8.25 6.77 11.37
C ALA A 167 -9.73 7.18 11.30
N GLN A 168 -10.51 6.58 10.39
CA GLN A 168 -11.95 6.81 10.26
C GLN A 168 -12.71 6.41 11.54
N LEU A 169 -12.32 5.30 12.20
CA LEU A 169 -12.88 4.92 13.49
C LEU A 169 -12.69 6.02 14.54
N LYS A 170 -11.50 6.59 14.66
CA LYS A 170 -11.22 7.67 15.61
C LYS A 170 -12.06 8.91 15.32
N GLU A 171 -12.22 9.27 14.05
CA GLU A 171 -13.07 10.39 13.64
C GLU A 171 -14.56 10.14 13.91
N PHE A 172 -15.03 8.92 13.68
CA PHE A 172 -16.40 8.50 13.99
C PHE A 172 -16.65 8.50 15.49
N ALA A 173 -15.73 7.89 16.26
CA ALA A 173 -15.81 7.78 17.72
C ALA A 173 -15.84 9.14 18.42
N ALA A 174 -15.11 10.13 17.89
CA ALA A 174 -15.09 11.50 18.45
C ALA A 174 -16.46 12.21 18.41
N LYS A 175 -17.39 11.74 17.58
CA LYS A 175 -18.75 12.30 17.45
C LYS A 175 -19.76 11.59 18.33
N LEU A 176 -19.37 10.53 19.04
CA LEU A 176 -20.27 9.73 19.87
C LEU A 176 -20.42 10.32 21.29
N PRO A 177 -21.57 10.06 21.97
CA PRO A 177 -21.88 10.65 23.27
C PRO A 177 -21.02 10.11 24.41
N LYS A 178 -20.33 8.97 24.21
CA LYS A 178 -19.43 8.36 25.19
C LYS A 178 -18.10 8.04 24.49
N PRO A 179 -16.96 8.21 25.18
CA PRO A 179 -15.65 7.92 24.60
C PRO A 179 -15.54 6.44 24.20
N VAL A 180 -14.89 6.18 23.08
CA VAL A 180 -14.53 4.84 22.60
C VAL A 180 -13.06 4.64 22.86
N GLU A 181 -12.70 3.53 23.47
CA GLU A 181 -11.30 3.11 23.58
C GLU A 181 -10.87 2.45 22.27
N VAL A 182 -9.91 3.05 21.55
CA VAL A 182 -9.36 2.50 20.31
C VAL A 182 -8.06 1.78 20.62
N LYS A 183 -8.08 0.44 20.56
CA LYS A 183 -6.90 -0.41 20.79
C LYS A 183 -6.22 -0.75 19.45
N GLU A 184 -4.98 -0.31 19.27
CA GLU A 184 -4.23 -0.54 18.04
C GLU A 184 -3.34 -1.79 18.15
N TYR A 185 -3.37 -2.65 17.14
CA TYR A 185 -2.65 -3.91 17.04
C TYR A 185 -1.61 -3.86 15.92
N VAL A 186 -0.61 -4.73 15.99
CA VAL A 186 0.41 -4.87 14.93
C VAL A 186 -0.23 -5.45 13.67
N ASP A 187 -1.14 -6.42 13.83
CA ASP A 187 -1.88 -7.06 12.74
C ASP A 187 -3.35 -7.30 13.12
N ASN A 188 -4.18 -7.59 12.12
CA ASN A 188 -5.61 -7.81 12.32
C ASN A 188 -5.92 -9.12 13.07
N ASN A 189 -5.10 -10.16 12.95
CA ASN A 189 -5.35 -11.44 13.61
C ASN A 189 -5.31 -11.30 15.13
N GLN A 190 -4.42 -10.44 15.67
CA GLN A 190 -4.40 -10.12 17.10
C GLN A 190 -5.68 -9.42 17.54
N SER A 191 -6.19 -8.46 16.75
CA SER A 191 -7.49 -7.81 17.03
C SER A 191 -8.64 -8.82 17.02
N TYR A 192 -8.68 -9.72 16.03
CA TYR A 192 -9.73 -10.75 15.95
C TYR A 192 -9.65 -11.78 17.07
N ALA A 193 -8.44 -12.14 17.50
CA ALA A 193 -8.25 -13.01 18.66
C ALA A 193 -8.75 -12.35 19.96
N ASP A 194 -8.46 -11.06 20.16
CA ASP A 194 -8.95 -10.31 21.32
C ASP A 194 -10.47 -10.13 21.28
N LEU A 195 -11.06 -9.92 20.10
CA LEU A 195 -12.50 -9.86 19.93
C LEU A 195 -13.17 -11.20 20.28
N SER A 196 -12.64 -12.30 19.74
CA SER A 196 -13.14 -13.66 20.03
C SER A 196 -13.08 -13.99 21.52
N ALA A 197 -12.03 -13.56 22.20
CA ALA A 197 -11.83 -13.77 23.64
C ALA A 197 -12.62 -12.79 24.52
N GLY A 198 -13.37 -11.82 23.95
CA GLY A 198 -14.13 -10.82 24.69
C GLY A 198 -13.27 -9.74 25.38
N ARG A 199 -11.99 -9.58 24.97
CA ARG A 199 -11.12 -8.53 25.50
C ARG A 199 -11.33 -7.16 24.85
N ILE A 200 -11.99 -7.15 23.68
CA ILE A 200 -12.54 -5.97 23.03
C ILE A 200 -13.98 -6.28 22.56
N ASP A 201 -14.75 -5.24 22.27
CA ASP A 201 -16.16 -5.37 21.90
C ASP A 201 -16.37 -5.47 20.40
N ALA A 202 -15.52 -4.82 19.61
CA ALA A 202 -15.58 -4.83 18.16
C ALA A 202 -14.17 -4.76 17.54
N SER A 203 -14.10 -5.08 16.25
CA SER A 203 -12.92 -4.86 15.43
C SER A 203 -13.28 -4.09 14.17
N VAL A 204 -12.44 -3.11 13.80
CA VAL A 204 -12.57 -2.31 12.58
C VAL A 204 -11.65 -2.84 11.50
N ASN A 205 -12.15 -2.94 10.27
CA ASN A 205 -11.37 -3.16 9.05
C ASN A 205 -12.22 -2.74 7.84
N SER A 206 -11.76 -3.02 6.63
CA SER A 206 -12.56 -2.83 5.43
C SER A 206 -13.71 -3.85 5.35
N LEU A 207 -14.79 -3.45 4.71
CA LEU A 207 -15.97 -4.29 4.52
C LEU A 207 -15.63 -5.66 3.90
N PRO A 208 -14.86 -5.77 2.79
CA PRO A 208 -14.55 -7.07 2.19
C PRO A 208 -13.70 -7.97 3.09
N ASN A 209 -12.76 -7.41 3.87
CA ASN A 209 -11.97 -8.19 4.83
C ASN A 209 -12.85 -8.79 5.92
N LEU A 210 -13.69 -7.96 6.54
CA LEU A 210 -14.56 -8.43 7.63
C LEU A 210 -15.61 -9.41 7.12
N ALA A 211 -16.19 -9.17 5.94
CA ALA A 211 -17.15 -10.09 5.32
C ALA A 211 -16.52 -11.47 5.08
N TYR A 212 -15.28 -11.51 4.58
CA TYR A 212 -14.54 -12.76 4.41
C TYR A 212 -14.30 -13.47 5.76
N VAL A 213 -13.82 -12.75 6.77
CA VAL A 213 -13.58 -13.33 8.11
C VAL A 213 -14.86 -13.88 8.74
N VAL A 214 -15.97 -13.14 8.64
CA VAL A 214 -17.28 -13.58 9.14
C VAL A 214 -17.77 -14.81 8.38
N GLN A 215 -17.60 -14.86 7.06
CA GLN A 215 -17.97 -16.04 6.28
C GLN A 215 -17.20 -17.30 6.71
N GLN A 216 -15.90 -17.16 7.03
CA GLN A 216 -15.06 -18.28 7.48
C GLN A 216 -15.34 -18.69 8.94
N ARG A 217 -15.88 -17.78 9.76
CA ARG A 217 -16.06 -17.95 11.22
C ARG A 217 -17.40 -17.41 11.69
N SER A 218 -18.49 -17.76 11.00
CA SER A 218 -19.84 -17.25 11.26
C SER A 218 -20.40 -17.57 12.66
N ASP A 219 -19.93 -18.65 13.29
CA ASP A 219 -20.28 -19.00 14.67
C ASP A 219 -19.58 -18.09 15.71
N THR A 220 -18.49 -17.42 15.32
CA THR A 220 -17.68 -16.58 16.20
C THR A 220 -17.98 -15.09 16.00
N PHE A 221 -18.16 -14.67 14.75
CA PHE A 221 -18.25 -13.27 14.38
C PHE A 221 -19.49 -12.94 13.57
N ALA A 222 -19.91 -11.69 13.64
CA ALA A 222 -20.99 -11.11 12.84
C ALA A 222 -20.63 -9.69 12.39
N MET A 223 -21.09 -9.32 11.20
CA MET A 223 -20.99 -7.95 10.71
C MET A 223 -21.90 -7.01 11.51
N VAL A 224 -21.47 -5.78 11.65
CA VAL A 224 -22.32 -4.67 12.10
C VAL A 224 -22.74 -3.86 10.87
N ALA A 225 -24.04 -3.65 10.72
CA ALA A 225 -24.60 -2.94 9.58
C ALA A 225 -25.27 -1.62 10.02
N PRO A 226 -25.25 -0.60 9.16
CA PRO A 226 -24.49 -0.48 7.92
C PRO A 226 -22.98 -0.26 8.16
N PRO A 227 -22.10 -0.34 7.15
CA PRO A 227 -20.74 0.19 7.25
C PRO A 227 -20.78 1.67 7.64
N PHE A 228 -19.80 2.13 8.44
CA PHE A 228 -19.81 3.51 8.94
C PHE A 228 -18.87 4.46 8.18
N GLY A 229 -17.89 3.89 7.44
CA GLY A 229 -16.92 4.66 6.67
C GLY A 229 -17.51 5.27 5.40
N GLN A 230 -16.86 6.30 4.88
CA GLN A 230 -17.16 6.82 3.55
C GLN A 230 -16.77 5.78 2.49
N PRO A 231 -17.54 5.67 1.39
CA PRO A 231 -17.15 4.83 0.26
C PRO A 231 -15.76 5.21 -0.23
N THR A 232 -14.86 4.24 -0.24
CA THR A 232 -13.48 4.41 -0.73
C THR A 232 -12.96 3.09 -1.27
N TYR A 233 -11.77 3.10 -1.89
CA TYR A 233 -11.23 1.96 -2.63
C TYR A 233 -9.83 1.61 -2.18
N PHE A 234 -9.47 0.35 -2.34
CA PHE A 234 -8.12 -0.15 -2.33
C PHE A 234 -7.49 -0.07 -3.73
N SER A 235 -6.22 0.27 -3.75
CA SER A 235 -5.37 0.26 -4.95
C SER A 235 -3.96 -0.17 -4.56
N TRP A 236 -3.14 -0.53 -5.52
CA TRP A 236 -1.71 -0.65 -5.33
C TRP A 236 -1.05 0.71 -5.49
N VAL A 237 0.19 0.86 -4.99
CA VAL A 237 0.91 2.12 -5.06
C VAL A 237 2.36 1.95 -5.45
N GLY A 238 2.84 2.88 -6.27
CA GLY A 238 4.25 3.16 -6.53
C GLY A 238 4.69 4.46 -5.87
N ARG A 239 5.98 4.78 -5.97
CA ARG A 239 6.49 6.09 -5.58
C ARG A 239 5.86 7.18 -6.46
N LEU A 240 5.76 8.37 -5.94
CA LEU A 240 5.06 9.48 -6.62
C LEU A 240 5.61 9.75 -8.04
N ASP A 241 6.92 9.59 -8.23
CA ASP A 241 7.59 9.85 -9.50
C ASP A 241 7.59 8.65 -10.46
N ASP A 242 7.13 7.46 -10.04
CA ASP A 242 7.10 6.25 -10.86
C ASP A 242 5.88 6.21 -11.82
N THR A 243 5.55 7.34 -12.43
CA THR A 243 4.34 7.49 -13.26
C THR A 243 4.30 6.52 -14.44
N THR A 244 5.43 6.30 -15.13
CA THR A 244 5.53 5.35 -16.26
C THR A 244 5.24 3.91 -15.81
N LEU A 245 5.70 3.52 -14.62
CA LEU A 245 5.40 2.21 -14.05
C LEU A 245 3.89 2.09 -13.73
N ILE A 246 3.32 3.08 -13.04
CA ILE A 246 1.91 3.08 -12.65
C ILE A 246 1.00 3.07 -13.88
N ASP A 247 1.31 3.83 -14.92
CA ASP A 247 0.55 3.82 -16.18
C ASP A 247 0.59 2.44 -16.86
N ALA A 248 1.76 1.78 -16.87
CA ALA A 248 1.88 0.44 -17.42
C ALA A 248 1.11 -0.62 -16.59
N ILE A 249 1.14 -0.51 -15.26
CA ILE A 249 0.36 -1.37 -14.35
C ILE A 249 -1.14 -1.13 -14.58
N ASN A 250 -1.59 0.12 -14.67
CA ASN A 250 -2.99 0.47 -14.94
C ASN A 250 -3.48 -0.13 -16.25
N ALA A 251 -2.69 0.02 -17.32
CA ALA A 251 -3.02 -0.58 -18.62
C ALA A 251 -3.16 -2.11 -18.52
N ALA A 252 -2.29 -2.76 -17.74
CA ALA A 252 -2.34 -4.21 -17.54
C ALA A 252 -3.54 -4.63 -16.67
N ILE A 253 -3.88 -3.90 -15.60
CA ILE A 253 -5.08 -4.15 -14.77
C ILE A 253 -6.34 -4.04 -15.64
N LEU A 254 -6.47 -2.99 -16.45
CA LEU A 254 -7.61 -2.79 -17.32
C LEU A 254 -7.71 -3.88 -18.42
N ALA A 255 -6.58 -4.39 -18.92
CA ALA A 255 -6.56 -5.52 -19.82
C ALA A 255 -7.05 -6.81 -19.16
N VAL A 256 -6.63 -7.08 -17.92
CA VAL A 256 -7.07 -8.21 -17.08
C VAL A 256 -8.57 -8.09 -16.74
N GLU A 257 -9.08 -6.88 -16.58
CA GLU A 257 -10.52 -6.63 -16.42
C GLU A 257 -11.27 -6.94 -17.72
N ALA A 258 -10.79 -6.41 -18.86
CA ALA A 258 -11.44 -6.54 -20.16
C ALA A 258 -11.51 -8.00 -20.65
N ASP A 259 -10.53 -8.84 -20.33
CA ASP A 259 -10.54 -10.28 -20.70
C ASP A 259 -11.35 -11.16 -19.73
N GLY A 260 -11.94 -10.57 -18.69
CA GLY A 260 -12.78 -11.25 -17.70
C GLY A 260 -12.00 -12.00 -16.60
N THR A 261 -10.67 -11.90 -16.57
CA THR A 261 -9.83 -12.52 -15.53
C THR A 261 -10.08 -11.87 -14.17
N MET A 262 -10.20 -10.53 -14.10
CA MET A 262 -10.55 -9.82 -12.86
C MET A 262 -11.86 -10.35 -12.25
N ALA A 263 -12.90 -10.52 -13.06
CA ALA A 263 -14.19 -11.03 -12.59
C ALA A 263 -14.09 -12.46 -12.02
N LYS A 264 -13.25 -13.31 -12.59
CA LYS A 264 -12.99 -14.66 -12.05
C LYS A 264 -12.26 -14.61 -10.72
N ILE A 265 -11.23 -13.76 -10.60
CA ILE A 265 -10.46 -13.56 -9.36
C ILE A 265 -11.40 -13.04 -8.25
N GLN A 266 -12.20 -12.01 -8.53
CA GLN A 266 -13.16 -11.45 -7.56
C GLN A 266 -14.19 -12.50 -7.10
N LYS A 267 -14.75 -13.30 -8.02
CA LYS A 267 -15.66 -14.39 -7.65
C LYS A 267 -15.00 -15.45 -6.78
N THR A 268 -13.73 -15.77 -7.03
CA THR A 268 -12.98 -16.74 -6.22
C THR A 268 -12.82 -16.23 -4.78
N TRP A 269 -12.47 -14.96 -4.60
CA TRP A 269 -12.09 -14.43 -3.29
C TRP A 269 -13.22 -13.74 -2.53
N PHE A 270 -14.18 -13.13 -3.23
CA PHE A 270 -15.31 -12.43 -2.63
C PHE A 270 -16.66 -13.12 -2.85
N GLY A 271 -16.73 -14.17 -3.65
CA GLY A 271 -17.98 -14.82 -4.05
C GLY A 271 -18.82 -14.02 -5.07
N GLN A 272 -18.42 -12.80 -5.37
CA GLN A 272 -19.12 -11.88 -6.29
C GLN A 272 -18.13 -10.96 -7.00
N THR A 273 -18.60 -10.28 -8.05
CA THR A 273 -17.86 -9.23 -8.74
C THR A 273 -18.11 -7.86 -8.08
N MET A 274 -17.15 -6.96 -8.20
CA MET A 274 -17.27 -5.55 -7.82
C MET A 274 -17.22 -4.69 -9.08
N ASP A 275 -18.11 -3.70 -9.18
CA ASP A 275 -18.00 -2.65 -10.19
C ASP A 275 -17.06 -1.56 -9.64
N LEU A 276 -15.91 -1.43 -10.28
CA LEU A 276 -14.83 -0.57 -9.80
C LEU A 276 -14.57 0.59 -10.78
N PRO A 277 -14.20 1.78 -10.29
CA PRO A 277 -13.76 2.87 -11.17
C PRO A 277 -12.56 2.45 -12.03
N LYS A 278 -12.58 2.85 -13.31
CA LYS A 278 -11.48 2.59 -14.27
C LYS A 278 -10.40 3.67 -14.26
N THR A 279 -10.53 4.62 -13.39
CA THR A 279 -9.57 5.68 -13.10
C THR A 279 -9.43 5.83 -11.61
N VAL A 280 -8.33 6.41 -11.13
CA VAL A 280 -8.17 6.74 -9.72
C VAL A 280 -9.22 7.80 -9.35
N PRO A 281 -10.16 7.49 -8.44
CA PRO A 281 -11.19 8.46 -8.07
C PRO A 281 -10.63 9.54 -7.15
N GLU A 282 -11.34 10.68 -7.10
CA GLU A 282 -11.10 11.69 -6.06
C GLU A 282 -11.31 11.04 -4.67
N PRO A 283 -10.36 11.20 -3.74
CA PRO A 283 -10.45 10.58 -2.43
C PRO A 283 -11.58 11.19 -1.58
N SER A 284 -12.44 10.36 -1.03
CA SER A 284 -13.51 10.76 -0.12
C SER A 284 -13.01 11.07 1.29
N ILE A 285 -11.83 10.59 1.65
CA ILE A 285 -11.21 10.70 2.99
C ILE A 285 -9.79 11.22 2.93
#